data_576b7965d9d7ac414d7578d37b5e2842
#
_entry.id   576b7965d9d7ac414d7578d37b5e2842
#
_cell.length_a   1.000
_cell.length_b   1.000
_cell.length_c   1.000
_cell.angle_alpha   90.00
_cell.angle_beta   90.00
_cell.angle_gamma   90.00
#
_symmetry.space_group_name_H-M   'P 1'
#
loop_
_entity.id
_entity.type
_entity.pdbx_description
1 polymer ?
#
loop_
_entity_poly.entity_id
_entity_poly.type
_entity_poly.pdbx_seq_one_letter_code
_entity_poly.pdbx_strand_id
1 'polypeptide(L)'
;MLHELFWYLSGEEHIKTLREKTKIWDAWADEEGRLETAYGRFWRRYPVPEVALDGEVFADENNPWTTREENGQLVFDQIQYVIDTLKELKINPNHKNGRRMIVVAWNPGNATISKLPPCHYTFAFNVLGNKLNCHLTQRSGDIALGIPFNLACYSLLTMMLAKECGYEVGEFSHTIIDAHIYENHIEGLKEQLTRKPLKLPKIKIADKPFNELTFDDIKLEDYESCLLYTSDAADDLPCVDL
;
A
#
# COMPACT_ATOMS: atom_id res chain seq x y z
N MET A 1 -0.27 3.85 10.56
CA MET A 1 -0.48 2.76 9.58
C MET A 1 -1.92 2.74 9.06
N LEU A 2 -2.98 2.49 9.90
CA LEU A 2 -4.37 2.38 9.36
C LEU A 2 -4.82 3.63 8.61
N HIS A 3 -4.69 4.82 9.20
CA HIS A 3 -5.05 6.07 8.52
C HIS A 3 -4.31 6.28 7.19
N GLU A 4 -3.06 5.86 7.14
CA GLU A 4 -2.23 5.94 5.96
C GLU A 4 -2.71 4.95 4.88
N LEU A 5 -3.07 3.70 5.23
CA LEU A 5 -3.65 2.75 4.29
C LEU A 5 -4.95 3.28 3.67
N PHE A 6 -5.86 3.82 4.50
CA PHE A 6 -7.10 4.40 3.99
C PHE A 6 -6.85 5.65 3.13
N TRP A 7 -5.83 6.44 3.46
CA TRP A 7 -5.41 7.55 2.62
C TRP A 7 -4.85 7.06 1.26
N TYR A 8 -4.07 5.96 1.23
CA TYR A 8 -3.66 5.35 -0.05
C TYR A 8 -4.89 4.85 -0.84
N LEU A 9 -5.85 4.21 -0.20
CA LEU A 9 -7.04 3.68 -0.85
C LEU A 9 -7.99 4.78 -1.34
N SER A 10 -7.96 5.98 -0.77
CA SER A 10 -8.73 7.13 -1.27
C SER A 10 -8.21 7.67 -2.60
N GLY A 11 -6.97 7.39 -2.97
CA GLY A 11 -6.34 7.94 -4.15
C GLY A 11 -5.93 9.41 -4.04
N GLU A 12 -5.97 9.98 -2.84
CA GLU A 12 -5.54 11.37 -2.61
C GLU A 12 -4.03 11.53 -2.83
N GLU A 13 -3.63 12.69 -3.33
CA GLU A 13 -2.24 13.12 -3.47
C GLU A 13 -1.86 14.24 -2.50
N HIS A 14 -2.83 14.66 -1.67
CA HIS A 14 -2.70 15.75 -0.73
C HIS A 14 -2.76 15.23 0.70
N ILE A 15 -1.82 15.65 1.56
CA ILE A 15 -1.73 15.15 2.95
C ILE A 15 -2.67 15.84 3.94
N LYS A 16 -3.56 16.75 3.49
CA LYS A 16 -4.40 17.56 4.36
C LYS A 16 -5.22 16.74 5.35
N THR A 17 -5.92 15.72 4.85
CA THR A 17 -6.75 14.82 5.67
C THR A 17 -5.90 13.91 6.54
N LEU A 18 -4.77 13.42 6.02
CA LEU A 18 -3.84 12.57 6.76
C LEU A 18 -3.12 13.34 7.87
N ARG A 19 -2.78 14.61 7.66
CA ARG A 19 -2.08 15.48 8.62
C ARG A 19 -2.83 15.66 9.95
N GLU A 20 -4.15 15.52 9.95
CA GLU A 20 -4.94 15.52 11.17
C GLU A 20 -4.66 14.30 12.08
N LYS A 21 -4.13 13.23 11.51
CA LYS A 21 -3.87 11.96 12.20
C LYS A 21 -2.39 11.65 12.38
N THR A 22 -1.54 12.10 11.47
CA THR A 22 -0.09 11.90 11.52
C THR A 22 0.62 12.94 10.69
N LYS A 23 1.84 13.29 11.10
CA LYS A 23 2.71 14.24 10.39
C LYS A 23 3.82 13.55 9.60
N ILE A 24 3.78 12.23 9.46
CA ILE A 24 4.86 11.44 8.88
C ILE A 24 5.23 11.87 7.45
N TRP A 25 4.29 12.44 6.71
CA TRP A 25 4.51 12.90 5.34
C TRP A 25 4.80 14.41 5.20
N ASP A 26 4.81 15.16 6.31
CA ASP A 26 5.01 16.62 6.27
C ASP A 26 6.37 17.02 5.66
N ALA A 27 7.43 16.24 5.92
CA ALA A 27 8.77 16.51 5.40
C ALA A 27 8.88 16.34 3.87
N TRP A 28 7.98 15.57 3.29
CA TRP A 28 8.03 15.15 1.89
C TRP A 28 7.05 15.88 0.98
N ALA A 29 6.03 16.49 1.57
CA ALA A 29 5.06 17.29 0.85
C ALA A 29 5.65 18.65 0.42
N ASP A 30 5.04 19.23 -0.62
CA ASP A 30 5.30 20.61 -0.99
C ASP A 30 4.65 21.60 0.00
N GLU A 31 4.77 22.90 -0.27
CA GLU A 31 4.22 23.96 0.60
C GLU A 31 2.68 23.92 0.65
N GLU A 32 2.03 23.45 -0.40
CA GLU A 32 0.59 23.23 -0.47
C GLU A 32 0.14 21.91 0.16
N GLY A 33 1.06 21.02 0.51
CA GLY A 33 0.78 19.71 1.09
C GLY A 33 0.51 18.62 0.06
N ARG A 34 1.02 18.74 -1.17
CA ARG A 34 0.93 17.71 -2.21
C ARG A 34 2.15 16.81 -2.19
N LEU A 35 1.96 15.57 -2.63
CA LEU A 35 3.01 14.58 -2.83
C LEU A 35 3.02 14.14 -4.28
N GLU A 36 4.10 14.41 -4.99
CA GLU A 36 4.28 14.09 -6.42
C GLU A 36 4.24 12.58 -6.70
N THR A 37 4.61 11.77 -5.71
CA THR A 37 4.63 10.31 -5.77
C THR A 37 3.75 9.68 -4.70
N ALA A 38 2.59 10.28 -4.40
CA ALA A 38 1.61 9.70 -3.49
C ALA A 38 1.20 8.30 -3.95
N TYR A 39 1.41 7.29 -3.09
CA TYR A 39 1.09 5.89 -3.40
C TYR A 39 -0.36 5.72 -3.85
N GLY A 40 -1.30 6.33 -3.11
CA GLY A 40 -2.73 6.21 -3.37
C GLY A 40 -3.13 6.73 -4.74
N ARG A 41 -2.52 7.83 -5.20
CA ARG A 41 -2.73 8.32 -6.54
C ARG A 41 -2.40 7.26 -7.59
N PHE A 42 -1.22 6.63 -7.50
CA PHE A 42 -0.83 5.60 -8.45
C PHE A 42 -1.69 4.34 -8.32
N TRP A 43 -2.12 3.98 -7.12
CA TRP A 43 -2.97 2.80 -6.93
C TRP A 43 -4.36 2.97 -7.55
N ARG A 44 -4.96 4.15 -7.44
CA ARG A 44 -6.34 4.44 -7.84
C ARG A 44 -6.48 5.23 -9.14
N ARG A 45 -5.43 5.97 -9.52
CA ARG A 45 -5.43 6.89 -10.67
C ARG A 45 -4.08 6.88 -11.38
N TYR A 46 -3.60 5.69 -11.77
CA TYR A 46 -2.33 5.57 -12.49
C TYR A 46 -2.42 6.24 -13.86
N PRO A 47 -1.55 7.20 -14.20
CA PRO A 47 -1.60 7.88 -15.50
C PRO A 47 -1.23 6.90 -16.62
N VAL A 48 -2.07 6.82 -17.64
CA VAL A 48 -1.84 5.95 -18.81
C VAL A 48 -1.83 6.77 -20.08
N PRO A 49 -1.00 6.41 -21.06
CA PRO A 49 -1.04 7.03 -22.39
C PRO A 49 -2.31 6.60 -23.14
N GLU A 50 -2.85 7.49 -23.96
CA GLU A 50 -3.98 7.17 -24.82
C GLU A 50 -3.56 6.31 -26.03
N VAL A 51 -2.34 6.55 -26.52
CA VAL A 51 -1.84 5.92 -27.74
C VAL A 51 -0.47 5.30 -27.46
N ALA A 52 -0.27 4.07 -27.92
CA ALA A 52 1.02 3.41 -27.89
C ALA A 52 1.99 4.06 -28.92
N LEU A 53 3.29 3.73 -28.82
CA LEU A 53 4.32 4.30 -29.71
C LEU A 53 4.10 4.01 -31.20
N ASP A 54 3.40 2.92 -31.52
CA ASP A 54 3.03 2.55 -32.89
C ASP A 54 1.74 3.20 -33.41
N GLY A 55 1.10 4.04 -32.60
CA GLY A 55 -0.14 4.74 -32.93
C GLY A 55 -1.42 3.95 -32.64
N GLU A 56 -1.33 2.74 -32.07
CA GLU A 56 -2.51 2.00 -31.62
C GLU A 56 -3.07 2.59 -30.32
N VAL A 57 -4.39 2.46 -30.11
CA VAL A 57 -5.02 2.88 -28.86
C VAL A 57 -4.56 1.98 -27.71
N PHE A 58 -3.88 2.56 -26.75
CA PHE A 58 -3.33 1.82 -25.60
C PHE A 58 -4.33 1.69 -24.47
N ALA A 59 -5.08 2.74 -24.19
CA ALA A 59 -6.18 2.74 -23.24
C ALA A 59 -7.31 3.62 -23.76
N ASP A 60 -8.55 3.19 -23.60
CA ASP A 60 -9.74 3.92 -24.03
C ASP A 60 -10.75 4.08 -22.88
N GLU A 61 -11.72 4.97 -23.09
CA GLU A 61 -12.76 5.29 -22.14
C GLU A 61 -13.78 4.15 -21.96
N ASN A 62 -13.80 3.14 -22.85
CA ASN A 62 -14.65 1.97 -22.73
C ASN A 62 -14.06 0.90 -21.78
N ASN A 63 -12.80 1.06 -21.37
CA ASN A 63 -12.20 0.24 -20.35
C ASN A 63 -12.83 0.59 -18.99
N PRO A 64 -13.48 -0.34 -18.27
CA PRO A 64 -14.25 -0.03 -17.05
C PRO A 64 -13.38 0.51 -15.89
N TRP A 65 -12.06 0.34 -15.97
CA TRP A 65 -11.12 0.81 -14.95
C TRP A 65 -10.43 2.11 -15.36
N THR A 66 -10.77 2.67 -16.52
CA THR A 66 -10.15 3.88 -17.05
C THR A 66 -11.11 5.05 -16.92
N THR A 67 -10.62 6.18 -16.43
CA THR A 67 -11.40 7.41 -16.26
C THR A 67 -10.57 8.59 -16.76
N ARG A 68 -11.23 9.59 -17.34
CA ARG A 68 -10.60 10.87 -17.73
C ARG A 68 -10.77 11.86 -16.60
N GLU A 69 -9.66 12.39 -16.10
CA GLU A 69 -9.65 13.47 -15.11
C GLU A 69 -9.99 14.82 -15.75
N GLU A 70 -10.35 15.81 -14.93
CA GLU A 70 -10.70 17.16 -15.39
C GLU A 70 -9.59 17.85 -16.20
N ASN A 71 -8.32 17.56 -15.89
CA ASN A 71 -7.15 18.04 -16.62
C ASN A 71 -6.92 17.35 -17.97
N GLY A 72 -7.80 16.40 -18.34
CA GLY A 72 -7.72 15.64 -19.59
C GLY A 72 -6.87 14.36 -19.50
N GLN A 73 -6.18 14.10 -18.39
CA GLN A 73 -5.35 12.90 -18.21
C GLN A 73 -6.21 11.65 -18.09
N LEU A 74 -5.89 10.64 -18.86
CA LEU A 74 -6.47 9.32 -18.73
C LEU A 74 -5.77 8.57 -17.59
N VAL A 75 -6.53 7.99 -16.67
CA VAL A 75 -6.01 7.27 -15.49
C VAL A 75 -6.68 5.92 -15.33
N PHE A 76 -5.94 4.97 -14.75
CA PHE A 76 -6.37 3.58 -14.54
C PHE A 76 -6.44 3.26 -13.05
N ASP A 77 -7.57 2.71 -12.59
CA ASP A 77 -7.76 2.24 -11.21
C ASP A 77 -7.27 0.79 -11.07
N GLN A 78 -6.04 0.64 -10.59
CA GLN A 78 -5.40 -0.67 -10.42
C GLN A 78 -6.05 -1.49 -9.29
N ILE A 79 -6.55 -0.84 -8.23
CA ILE A 79 -7.20 -1.54 -7.10
C ILE A 79 -8.56 -2.08 -7.53
N GLN A 80 -9.37 -1.28 -8.23
CA GLN A 80 -10.65 -1.75 -8.73
C GLN A 80 -10.47 -2.89 -9.74
N TYR A 81 -9.47 -2.80 -10.63
CA TYR A 81 -9.11 -3.88 -11.54
C TYR A 81 -8.77 -5.19 -10.80
N VAL A 82 -8.04 -5.12 -9.69
CA VAL A 82 -7.72 -6.30 -8.87
C VAL A 82 -9.01 -6.88 -8.26
N ILE A 83 -9.88 -6.04 -7.67
CA ILE A 83 -11.13 -6.48 -7.06
C ILE A 83 -12.01 -7.20 -8.08
N ASP A 84 -12.22 -6.60 -9.24
CA ASP A 84 -13.07 -7.17 -10.28
C ASP A 84 -12.48 -8.46 -10.84
N THR A 85 -11.16 -8.50 -11.05
CA THR A 85 -10.47 -9.73 -11.47
C THR A 85 -10.60 -10.86 -10.44
N LEU A 86 -10.51 -10.55 -9.15
CA LEU A 86 -10.71 -11.54 -8.08
C LEU A 86 -12.15 -12.07 -8.07
N LYS A 87 -13.15 -11.20 -8.27
CA LYS A 87 -14.57 -11.60 -8.39
C LYS A 87 -14.78 -12.49 -9.62
N GLU A 88 -14.19 -12.15 -10.76
CA GLU A 88 -14.26 -12.98 -11.98
C GLU A 88 -13.59 -14.35 -11.79
N LEU A 89 -12.48 -14.44 -11.07
CA LEU A 89 -11.80 -15.70 -10.77
C LEU A 89 -12.65 -16.66 -9.92
N LYS A 90 -13.60 -16.15 -9.11
CA LYS A 90 -14.57 -17.00 -8.41
C LYS A 90 -15.52 -17.71 -9.37
N ILE A 91 -15.87 -17.05 -10.48
CA ILE A 91 -16.78 -17.59 -11.50
C ILE A 91 -15.99 -18.45 -12.49
N ASN A 92 -14.84 -17.96 -12.93
CA ASN A 92 -13.97 -18.62 -13.89
C ASN A 92 -12.52 -18.67 -13.37
N PRO A 93 -12.10 -19.76 -12.70
CA PRO A 93 -10.75 -19.92 -12.15
C PRO A 93 -9.61 -19.82 -13.19
N ASN A 94 -9.93 -19.97 -14.48
CA ASN A 94 -8.97 -19.87 -15.59
C ASN A 94 -9.01 -18.50 -16.28
N HIS A 95 -9.65 -17.49 -15.67
CA HIS A 95 -9.72 -16.16 -16.26
C HIS A 95 -8.32 -15.60 -16.54
N LYS A 96 -8.11 -15.09 -17.76
CA LYS A 96 -6.79 -14.66 -18.27
C LYS A 96 -6.09 -13.61 -17.38
N ASN A 97 -6.86 -12.75 -16.71
CA ASN A 97 -6.34 -11.68 -15.86
C ASN A 97 -5.86 -12.18 -14.49
N GLY A 98 -6.16 -13.42 -14.10
CA GLY A 98 -5.73 -13.98 -12.80
C GLY A 98 -4.21 -14.02 -12.58
N ARG A 99 -3.42 -13.84 -13.64
CA ARG A 99 -1.95 -13.73 -13.60
C ARG A 99 -1.45 -12.31 -13.90
N ARG A 100 -2.33 -11.31 -13.83
CA ARG A 100 -2.07 -9.91 -14.20
C ARG A 100 -2.48 -8.93 -13.11
N MET A 101 -2.77 -9.41 -11.90
CA MET A 101 -3.15 -8.60 -10.74
C MET A 101 -1.92 -7.97 -10.10
N ILE A 102 -1.35 -6.98 -10.78
CA ILE A 102 -0.16 -6.23 -10.35
C ILE A 102 -0.58 -4.79 -10.13
N VAL A 103 -0.15 -4.21 -9.02
CA VAL A 103 -0.31 -2.78 -8.68
C VAL A 103 1.06 -2.14 -8.61
N VAL A 104 1.25 -1.05 -9.33
CA VAL A 104 2.52 -0.34 -9.42
C VAL A 104 2.34 1.09 -8.94
N ALA A 105 3.23 1.54 -8.04
CA ALA A 105 3.32 2.92 -7.61
C ALA A 105 4.53 3.65 -8.23
N TRP A 106 5.37 2.95 -8.99
CA TRP A 106 6.55 3.51 -9.62
C TRP A 106 6.25 4.10 -10.99
N ASN A 107 6.51 5.39 -11.14
CA ASN A 107 6.56 6.05 -12.43
C ASN A 107 7.95 6.70 -12.57
N PRO A 108 8.79 6.27 -13.54
CA PRO A 108 10.17 6.75 -13.66
C PRO A 108 10.28 8.27 -13.80
N GLY A 109 9.35 8.90 -14.51
CA GLY A 109 9.35 10.36 -14.67
C GLY A 109 9.15 11.08 -13.34
N ASN A 110 8.20 10.64 -12.53
CA ASN A 110 7.94 11.23 -11.21
C ASN A 110 9.01 10.89 -10.19
N ALA A 111 9.57 9.68 -10.26
CA ALA A 111 10.57 9.22 -9.29
C ALA A 111 11.86 10.04 -9.30
N THR A 112 12.21 10.65 -10.44
CA THR A 112 13.43 11.46 -10.58
C THR A 112 13.28 12.89 -10.03
N ILE A 113 12.06 13.38 -9.84
CA ILE A 113 11.78 14.73 -9.34
C ILE A 113 11.20 14.76 -7.93
N SER A 114 10.72 13.62 -7.42
CA SER A 114 10.13 13.50 -6.09
C SER A 114 11.19 13.61 -5.01
N LYS A 115 10.85 14.25 -3.89
CA LYS A 115 11.66 14.26 -2.67
C LYS A 115 11.81 12.86 -2.07
N LEU A 116 10.79 12.01 -2.21
CA LEU A 116 10.79 10.62 -1.74
C LEU A 116 10.11 9.72 -2.77
N PRO A 117 10.86 9.04 -3.65
CA PRO A 117 10.30 8.04 -4.55
C PRO A 117 9.71 6.83 -3.79
N PRO A 118 8.65 6.17 -4.31
CA PRO A 118 8.02 5.05 -3.64
C PRO A 118 8.99 3.93 -3.26
N CYS A 119 9.08 3.58 -1.97
CA CYS A 119 9.86 2.46 -1.46
C CYS A 119 9.20 1.13 -1.78
N HIS A 120 7.94 0.94 -1.37
CA HIS A 120 7.12 -0.23 -1.71
C HIS A 120 6.43 -0.02 -3.06
N TYR A 121 7.19 -0.18 -4.13
CA TYR A 121 6.87 0.32 -5.46
C TYR A 121 5.97 -0.59 -6.29
N THR A 122 5.86 -1.88 -5.95
CA THR A 122 4.99 -2.82 -6.65
C THR A 122 4.55 -3.97 -5.76
N PHE A 123 3.32 -4.39 -5.93
CA PHE A 123 2.80 -5.61 -5.30
C PHE A 123 1.87 -6.34 -6.26
N ALA A 124 1.74 -7.65 -6.05
CA ALA A 124 0.94 -8.51 -6.90
C ALA A 124 0.11 -9.48 -6.06
N PHE A 125 -1.03 -9.86 -6.60
CA PHE A 125 -1.89 -10.87 -6.00
C PHE A 125 -1.97 -12.12 -6.88
N ASN A 126 -2.12 -13.27 -6.23
CA ASN A 126 -2.50 -14.50 -6.91
C ASN A 126 -3.42 -15.35 -6.04
N VAL A 127 -4.21 -16.20 -6.67
CA VAL A 127 -5.10 -17.14 -5.98
C VAL A 127 -4.57 -18.55 -6.19
N LEU A 128 -4.37 -19.27 -5.08
CA LEU A 128 -4.05 -20.71 -5.10
C LEU A 128 -5.13 -21.47 -4.31
N GLY A 129 -5.88 -22.31 -5.01
CA GLY A 129 -7.09 -22.92 -4.47
C GLY A 129 -8.11 -21.84 -4.12
N ASN A 130 -8.45 -21.70 -2.82
CA ASN A 130 -9.33 -20.65 -2.32
C ASN A 130 -8.59 -19.56 -1.52
N LYS A 131 -7.25 -19.49 -1.59
CA LYS A 131 -6.44 -18.57 -0.81
C LYS A 131 -5.91 -17.43 -1.67
N LEU A 132 -6.09 -16.20 -1.18
CA LEU A 132 -5.51 -14.99 -1.77
C LEU A 132 -4.14 -14.72 -1.16
N ASN A 133 -3.11 -14.73 -2.00
CA ASN A 133 -1.74 -14.40 -1.62
C ASN A 133 -1.38 -13.01 -2.14
N CYS A 134 -0.47 -12.35 -1.43
CA CYS A 134 0.11 -11.08 -1.83
C CYS A 134 1.64 -11.17 -1.83
N HIS A 135 2.28 -10.61 -2.85
CA HIS A 135 3.73 -10.43 -2.92
C HIS A 135 4.04 -8.94 -3.06
N LEU A 136 4.84 -8.41 -2.13
CA LEU A 136 5.35 -7.03 -2.15
C LEU A 136 6.82 -7.01 -2.54
N THR A 137 7.20 -6.11 -3.45
CA THR A 137 8.59 -5.76 -3.69
C THR A 137 8.86 -4.33 -3.26
N GLN A 138 9.87 -4.16 -2.42
CA GLN A 138 10.29 -2.89 -1.85
C GLN A 138 11.75 -2.61 -2.20
N ARG A 139 12.04 -1.41 -2.75
CA ARG A 139 13.41 -1.05 -3.15
C ARG A 139 14.31 -0.76 -1.96
N SER A 140 13.73 -0.21 -0.89
CA SER A 140 14.43 0.24 0.30
C SER A 140 13.53 0.03 1.52
N GLY A 141 14.07 -0.43 2.64
CA GLY A 141 13.31 -0.77 3.83
C GLY A 141 14.07 -0.60 5.13
N ASP A 142 13.66 0.36 5.95
CA ASP A 142 14.08 0.47 7.35
C ASP A 142 13.47 -0.66 8.17
N ILE A 143 14.33 -1.55 8.65
CA ILE A 143 13.92 -2.76 9.41
C ILE A 143 13.27 -2.39 10.74
N ALA A 144 13.69 -1.29 11.37
CA ALA A 144 13.25 -0.93 12.71
C ALA A 144 11.82 -0.36 12.71
N LEU A 145 11.53 0.58 11.83
CA LEU A 145 10.25 1.31 11.81
C LEU A 145 9.43 1.05 10.54
N GLY A 146 10.04 1.19 9.36
CA GLY A 146 9.30 1.10 8.09
C GLY A 146 8.71 -0.28 7.84
N ILE A 147 9.52 -1.34 7.94
CA ILE A 147 9.10 -2.69 7.60
C ILE A 147 7.95 -3.22 8.46
N PRO A 148 7.91 -3.07 9.79
CA PRO A 148 6.74 -3.49 10.57
C PRO A 148 5.42 -2.84 10.13
N PHE A 149 5.47 -1.55 9.78
CA PHE A 149 4.31 -0.84 9.24
C PHE A 149 3.90 -1.34 7.85
N ASN A 150 4.87 -1.60 6.97
CA ASN A 150 4.59 -2.15 5.63
C ASN A 150 4.00 -3.56 5.73
N LEU A 151 4.56 -4.45 6.57
CA LEU A 151 4.02 -5.79 6.83
C LEU A 151 2.55 -5.73 7.27
N ALA A 152 2.25 -4.89 8.25
CA ALA A 152 0.88 -4.74 8.77
C ALA A 152 -0.07 -4.16 7.71
N CYS A 153 0.39 -3.16 6.94
CA CYS A 153 -0.40 -2.49 5.91
C CYS A 153 -0.83 -3.47 4.80
N TYR A 154 0.12 -4.18 4.20
CA TYR A 154 -0.17 -5.09 3.08
C TYR A 154 -0.87 -6.38 3.53
N SER A 155 -0.59 -6.86 4.75
CA SER A 155 -1.35 -7.96 5.33
C SER A 155 -2.82 -7.58 5.52
N LEU A 156 -3.09 -6.39 6.07
CA LEU A 156 -4.47 -5.90 6.21
C LEU A 156 -5.14 -5.69 4.85
N LEU A 157 -4.47 -5.08 3.88
CA LEU A 157 -4.99 -4.93 2.52
C LEU A 157 -5.39 -6.28 1.93
N THR A 158 -4.55 -7.31 2.10
CA THR A 158 -4.83 -8.67 1.64
C THR A 158 -6.06 -9.25 2.34
N MET A 159 -6.20 -9.05 3.66
CA MET A 159 -7.37 -9.49 4.44
C MET A 159 -8.65 -8.79 3.96
N MET A 160 -8.61 -7.48 3.70
CA MET A 160 -9.74 -6.70 3.20
C MET A 160 -10.20 -7.20 1.83
N LEU A 161 -9.26 -7.41 0.90
CA LEU A 161 -9.55 -7.93 -0.44
C LEU A 161 -10.06 -9.38 -0.41
N ALA A 162 -9.46 -10.22 0.43
CA ALA A 162 -9.91 -11.60 0.60
C ALA A 162 -11.36 -11.64 1.10
N LYS A 163 -11.70 -10.81 2.10
CA LYS A 163 -13.07 -10.69 2.62
C LYS A 163 -14.03 -10.19 1.54
N GLU A 164 -13.71 -9.10 0.84
CA GLU A 164 -14.55 -8.52 -0.22
C GLU A 164 -14.86 -9.54 -1.31
N CYS A 165 -13.86 -10.33 -1.72
CA CYS A 165 -13.98 -11.25 -2.84
C CYS A 165 -14.29 -12.70 -2.44
N GLY A 166 -14.51 -12.97 -1.14
CA GLY A 166 -14.87 -14.29 -0.63
C GLY A 166 -13.76 -15.33 -0.71
N TYR A 167 -12.51 -14.93 -0.51
CA TYR A 167 -11.34 -15.80 -0.40
C TYR A 167 -10.91 -15.99 1.04
N GLU A 168 -10.20 -17.07 1.31
CA GLU A 168 -9.39 -17.23 2.51
C GLU A 168 -8.12 -16.39 2.36
N VAL A 169 -7.60 -15.89 3.48
CA VAL A 169 -6.30 -15.22 3.50
C VAL A 169 -5.20 -16.27 3.30
N GLY A 170 -4.33 -16.03 2.35
CA GLY A 170 -3.19 -16.87 2.03
C GLY A 170 -1.89 -16.34 2.65
N GLU A 171 -0.83 -16.37 1.87
CA GLU A 171 0.51 -15.95 2.28
C GLU A 171 0.80 -14.52 1.85
N PHE A 172 1.51 -13.79 2.70
CA PHE A 172 2.14 -12.52 2.35
C PHE A 172 3.65 -12.74 2.22
N SER A 173 4.17 -12.52 1.02
CA SER A 173 5.60 -12.60 0.72
C SER A 173 6.16 -11.20 0.52
N HIS A 174 7.33 -10.91 1.10
CA HIS A 174 7.95 -9.59 1.02
C HIS A 174 9.39 -9.69 0.56
N THR A 175 9.73 -9.05 -0.55
CA THR A 175 11.08 -8.89 -1.05
C THR A 175 11.57 -7.48 -0.79
N ILE A 176 12.68 -7.34 -0.10
CA ILE A 176 13.32 -6.05 0.18
C ILE A 176 14.70 -6.07 -0.49
N ILE A 177 14.96 -5.12 -1.40
CA ILE A 177 16.20 -5.06 -2.16
C ILE A 177 17.32 -4.48 -1.29
N ASP A 178 17.06 -3.34 -0.65
CA ASP A 178 17.96 -2.71 0.30
C ASP A 178 17.31 -2.68 1.69
N ALA A 179 17.64 -3.69 2.50
CA ALA A 179 17.19 -3.79 3.88
C ALA A 179 18.26 -3.20 4.79
N HIS A 180 17.92 -2.16 5.55
CA HIS A 180 18.89 -1.44 6.38
C HIS A 180 18.37 -1.15 7.78
N ILE A 181 19.30 -0.83 8.68
CA ILE A 181 19.04 -0.40 10.06
C ILE A 181 19.82 0.89 10.28
N TYR A 182 19.12 1.95 10.70
CA TYR A 182 19.77 3.19 11.08
C TYR A 182 20.55 3.01 12.38
N GLU A 183 21.72 3.68 12.49
CA GLU A 183 22.62 3.52 13.63
C GLU A 183 21.97 3.81 14.98
N ASN A 184 21.11 4.81 15.04
CA ASN A 184 20.35 5.17 16.24
C ASN A 184 19.29 4.16 16.67
N HIS A 185 18.94 3.19 15.80
CA HIS A 185 17.98 2.12 16.12
C HIS A 185 18.65 0.84 16.63
N ILE A 186 19.96 0.71 16.53
CA ILE A 186 20.69 -0.54 16.83
C ILE A 186 20.45 -0.99 18.27
N GLU A 187 20.58 -0.10 19.24
CA GLU A 187 20.43 -0.46 20.67
C GLU A 187 18.99 -0.83 21.01
N GLY A 188 17.99 -0.12 20.44
CA GLY A 188 16.58 -0.48 20.61
C GLY A 188 16.25 -1.86 20.02
N LEU A 189 16.78 -2.19 18.85
CA LEU A 189 16.61 -3.50 18.22
C LEU A 189 17.30 -4.62 19.02
N LYS A 190 18.52 -4.36 19.57
CA LYS A 190 19.17 -5.32 20.46
C LYS A 190 18.30 -5.62 21.69
N GLU A 191 17.70 -4.59 22.30
CA GLU A 191 16.76 -4.77 23.39
C GLU A 191 15.52 -5.57 22.97
N GLN A 192 14.93 -5.24 21.78
CA GLN A 192 13.79 -5.98 21.24
C GLN A 192 14.08 -7.47 21.10
N LEU A 193 15.28 -7.86 20.65
CA LEU A 193 15.69 -9.26 20.50
C LEU A 193 15.75 -10.04 21.83
N THR A 194 15.85 -9.35 22.97
CA THR A 194 15.80 -10.00 24.29
C THR A 194 14.39 -10.31 24.75
N ARG A 195 13.37 -9.72 24.12
CA ARG A 195 11.98 -9.86 24.50
C ARG A 195 11.36 -11.11 23.89
N LYS A 196 10.46 -11.76 24.64
CA LYS A 196 9.69 -12.88 24.12
C LYS A 196 8.52 -12.37 23.29
N PRO A 197 8.28 -12.93 22.10
CA PRO A 197 7.10 -12.61 21.31
C PRO A 197 5.82 -12.88 22.12
N LEU A 198 4.89 -11.94 22.06
CA LEU A 198 3.57 -12.09 22.66
C LEU A 198 2.64 -12.82 21.70
N LYS A 199 1.42 -13.15 22.17
CA LYS A 199 0.40 -13.77 21.33
C LYS A 199 0.04 -12.82 20.17
N LEU A 200 -0.11 -13.38 18.99
CA LEU A 200 -0.54 -12.59 17.82
C LEU A 200 -1.96 -12.04 18.02
N PRO A 201 -2.18 -10.78 17.73
CA PRO A 201 -3.50 -10.18 17.79
C PRO A 201 -4.40 -10.69 16.67
N LYS A 202 -5.69 -10.39 16.77
CA LYS A 202 -6.69 -10.67 15.75
C LYS A 202 -7.19 -9.38 15.13
N ILE A 203 -7.48 -9.43 13.84
CA ILE A 203 -8.11 -8.33 13.11
C ILE A 203 -9.57 -8.69 12.85
N LYS A 204 -10.49 -7.78 13.20
CA LYS A 204 -11.88 -7.83 12.76
C LYS A 204 -12.14 -6.70 11.78
N ILE A 205 -12.72 -7.05 10.65
CA ILE A 205 -13.13 -6.14 9.58
C ILE A 205 -14.65 -6.16 9.53
N ALA A 206 -15.29 -4.99 9.58
CA ALA A 206 -16.74 -4.87 9.50
C ALA A 206 -17.29 -5.48 8.20
N ASP A 207 -18.56 -5.86 8.23
CA ASP A 207 -19.24 -6.44 7.07
C ASP A 207 -19.84 -5.33 6.19
N LYS A 208 -18.93 -4.68 5.43
CA LYS A 208 -19.22 -3.60 4.49
C LYS A 208 -18.44 -3.81 3.19
N PRO A 209 -18.92 -3.25 2.06
CA PRO A 209 -18.16 -3.22 0.80
C PRO A 209 -16.77 -2.60 1.00
N PHE A 210 -15.77 -3.09 0.27
CA PHE A 210 -14.38 -2.64 0.38
C PHE A 210 -14.22 -1.12 0.30
N ASN A 211 -14.89 -0.48 -0.67
CA ASN A 211 -14.79 0.97 -0.89
C ASN A 211 -15.56 1.81 0.16
N GLU A 212 -16.34 1.18 1.05
CA GLU A 212 -17.07 1.84 2.14
C GLU A 212 -16.39 1.64 3.50
N LEU A 213 -15.34 0.81 3.57
CA LEU A 213 -14.58 0.59 4.78
C LEU A 213 -13.84 1.87 5.20
N THR A 214 -13.87 2.13 6.51
CA THR A 214 -13.20 3.25 7.16
C THR A 214 -12.27 2.76 8.27
N PHE A 215 -11.52 3.66 8.86
CA PHE A 215 -10.69 3.37 10.03
C PHE A 215 -11.48 2.68 11.17
N ASP A 216 -12.70 3.14 11.44
CA ASP A 216 -13.53 2.65 12.55
C ASP A 216 -14.08 1.23 12.31
N ASP A 217 -14.03 0.74 11.08
CA ASP A 217 -14.47 -0.59 10.66
C ASP A 217 -13.41 -1.68 10.88
N ILE A 218 -12.18 -1.29 11.27
CA ILE A 218 -11.06 -2.19 11.53
C ILE A 218 -10.79 -2.22 13.03
N LYS A 219 -10.92 -3.38 13.65
CA LYS A 219 -10.66 -3.57 15.09
C LYS A 219 -9.52 -4.54 15.32
N LEU A 220 -8.57 -4.12 16.15
CA LEU A 220 -7.50 -4.97 16.63
C LEU A 220 -7.92 -5.56 17.99
N GLU A 221 -7.99 -6.89 18.09
CA GLU A 221 -8.37 -7.61 19.29
C GLU A 221 -7.18 -8.39 19.86
N ASP A 222 -7.18 -8.58 21.17
CA ASP A 222 -6.16 -9.35 21.88
C ASP A 222 -4.72 -8.79 21.65
N TYR A 223 -4.58 -7.50 21.40
CA TYR A 223 -3.27 -6.87 21.20
C TYR A 223 -2.66 -6.52 22.57
N GLU A 224 -1.51 -7.10 22.82
CA GLU A 224 -0.67 -6.77 23.96
C GLU A 224 0.66 -6.21 23.46
N SER A 225 1.12 -5.09 24.02
CA SER A 225 2.43 -4.52 23.72
C SER A 225 3.34 -4.54 24.94
N CYS A 226 4.65 -4.60 24.71
CA CYS A 226 5.61 -4.29 25.75
C CYS A 226 5.46 -2.84 26.19
N LEU A 227 6.01 -2.49 27.37
CA LEU A 227 6.15 -1.09 27.78
C LEU A 227 6.84 -0.31 26.65
N LEU A 228 6.28 0.85 26.32
CA LEU A 228 6.87 1.76 25.36
C LEU A 228 8.29 2.11 25.82
N TYR A 229 9.27 1.81 25.00
CA TYR A 229 10.56 2.47 25.08
C TYR A 229 10.35 3.83 24.40
N THR A 230 10.05 4.84 25.22
CA THR A 230 10.01 6.22 24.74
C THR A 230 11.43 6.73 24.61
N SER A 231 12.09 6.43 23.50
CA SER A 231 13.03 7.40 22.99
C SER A 231 12.19 8.40 22.19
N ASP A 232 12.39 9.68 22.41
CA ASP A 232 11.77 10.81 21.66
C ASP A 232 12.14 10.78 20.16
N ALA A 233 12.73 9.70 19.68
CA ALA A 233 13.28 9.51 18.34
C ALA A 233 12.24 9.34 17.23
N ALA A 234 10.97 9.12 17.54
CA ALA A 234 9.94 9.01 16.50
C ALA A 234 9.48 10.36 15.94
N ASP A 235 9.67 11.45 16.68
CA ASP A 235 9.27 12.79 16.28
C ASP A 235 10.40 13.61 15.61
N ASP A 236 11.66 13.20 15.76
CA ASP A 236 12.83 14.01 15.36
C ASP A 236 13.62 13.47 14.16
N LEU A 237 13.21 12.36 13.55
CA LEU A 237 13.94 11.83 12.40
C LEU A 237 13.24 12.18 11.09
N PRO A 238 13.81 13.10 10.29
CA PRO A 238 13.61 13.01 8.87
C PRO A 238 14.17 11.66 8.42
N CYS A 239 13.31 10.78 7.90
CA CYS A 239 13.80 9.64 7.12
C CYS A 239 14.55 10.23 5.93
N VAL A 240 15.83 10.41 6.07
CA VAL A 240 16.68 10.85 4.97
C VAL A 240 17.10 9.58 4.25
N ASP A 241 16.40 9.27 3.17
CA ASP A 241 16.95 8.38 2.15
C ASP A 241 18.11 9.11 1.49
N LEU A 242 19.34 8.60 1.74
CA LEU A 242 20.53 8.96 0.98
C LEU A 242 20.53 8.23 -0.36
#